data_8d889cfb2c48b8ab31d8ce3874a0a6b7
#
_entry.id   8d889cfb2c48b8ab31d8ce3874a0a6b7
#
_cell.length_a   1.000
_cell.length_b   1.000
_cell.length_c   1.000
_cell.angle_alpha   90.00
_cell.angle_beta   90.00
_cell.angle_gamma   90.00
#
_symmetry.space_group_name_H-M   'P 1'
#
loop_
_entity.id
_entity.type
_entity.pdbx_description
1 polymer ?
#
loop_
_entity_poly.entity_id
_entity_poly.type
_entity_poly.pdbx_seq_one_letter_code
_entity_poly.pdbx_strand_id
1 'polypeptide(L)'
;ESTAEGAARETLEEACATIEIDALIGIYNIPRISQVHMMYRARMVSPDMGAGEESLDVKLVAWDDIPWDEIAFPSGVWALKHYHETKELTAFQPFDNPEIDRHRRR
;
A
#
# COMPACT_ATOMS: atom_id res chain seq x y z
N GLU A 1 -15.93 -5.44 9.83
CA GLU A 1 -14.84 -6.07 9.09
C GLU A 1 -13.49 -5.72 9.69
N SER A 2 -12.51 -6.57 9.49
CA SER A 2 -11.14 -6.26 9.92
C SER A 2 -10.49 -5.24 8.97
N THR A 3 -9.33 -4.69 9.36
CA THR A 3 -8.59 -3.77 8.50
C THR A 3 -8.15 -4.47 7.21
N ALA A 4 -7.73 -5.74 7.28
CA ALA A 4 -7.35 -6.50 6.09
C ALA A 4 -8.55 -6.75 5.16
N GLU A 5 -9.69 -7.10 5.74
CA GLU A 5 -10.92 -7.27 4.97
C GLU A 5 -11.35 -5.97 4.29
N GLY A 6 -11.23 -4.86 5.00
CA GLY A 6 -11.52 -3.53 4.45
C GLY A 6 -10.60 -3.17 3.30
N ALA A 7 -9.30 -3.46 3.43
CA ALA A 7 -8.35 -3.20 2.35
C ALA A 7 -8.67 -4.02 1.10
N ALA A 8 -9.01 -5.28 1.26
CA ALA A 8 -9.40 -6.14 0.13
C ALA A 8 -10.69 -5.65 -0.52
N ARG A 9 -11.67 -5.24 0.27
CA ARG A 9 -12.94 -4.70 -0.22
C ARG A 9 -12.73 -3.42 -1.01
N GLU A 10 -11.96 -2.48 -0.46
CA GLU A 10 -11.67 -1.21 -1.13
C GLU A 10 -10.92 -1.43 -2.45
N THR A 11 -9.99 -2.38 -2.48
CA THR A 11 -9.27 -2.72 -3.71
C THR A 11 -10.24 -3.25 -4.78
N LEU A 12 -11.20 -4.07 -4.38
CA LEU A 12 -12.21 -4.56 -5.32
C LEU A 12 -13.08 -3.42 -5.83
N GLU A 13 -13.48 -2.51 -4.96
CA GLU A 13 -14.32 -1.36 -5.32
C GLU A 13 -13.58 -0.37 -6.22
N GLU A 14 -12.33 -0.07 -5.94
CA GLU A 14 -11.57 0.96 -6.64
C GLU A 14 -10.85 0.47 -7.88
N ALA A 15 -10.40 -0.77 -7.86
CA ALA A 15 -9.57 -1.33 -8.93
C ALA A 15 -10.16 -2.56 -9.60
N CYS A 16 -11.36 -2.97 -9.20
CA CYS A 16 -12.00 -4.19 -9.68
C CYS A 16 -11.08 -5.40 -9.61
N ALA A 17 -10.15 -5.39 -8.65
CA ALA A 17 -9.16 -6.44 -8.47
C ALA A 17 -9.49 -7.25 -7.21
N THR A 18 -9.46 -8.57 -7.36
CA THR A 18 -9.62 -9.48 -6.23
C THR A 18 -8.23 -9.85 -5.73
N ILE A 19 -7.98 -9.55 -4.46
CA ILE A 19 -6.67 -9.78 -3.84
C ILE A 19 -6.81 -10.69 -2.62
N GLU A 20 -5.70 -11.29 -2.28
CA GLU A 20 -5.55 -12.10 -1.08
C GLU A 20 -4.42 -11.47 -0.26
N ILE A 21 -4.78 -10.94 0.91
CA ILE A 21 -3.82 -10.30 1.81
C ILE A 21 -2.92 -11.37 2.40
N ASP A 22 -1.60 -11.15 2.36
CA ASP A 22 -0.65 -12.11 2.90
C ASP A 22 0.23 -11.57 4.03
N ALA A 23 0.37 -10.25 4.16
CA ALA A 23 1.18 -9.68 5.23
C ALA A 23 0.83 -8.22 5.47
N LEU A 24 1.05 -7.75 6.70
CA LEU A 24 1.02 -6.33 7.03
C LEU A 24 2.43 -5.78 6.78
N ILE A 25 2.56 -4.88 5.80
CA ILE A 25 3.82 -4.23 5.47
C ILE A 25 4.23 -3.27 6.57
N GLY A 26 3.33 -2.40 6.98
CA GLY A 26 3.66 -1.41 7.98
C GLY A 26 2.47 -0.62 8.48
N ILE A 27 2.73 0.12 9.55
CA ILE A 27 1.79 1.04 10.18
C ILE A 27 2.48 2.39 10.18
N TYR A 28 1.99 3.30 9.35
CA TYR A 28 2.62 4.60 9.13
C TYR A 28 1.79 5.71 9.72
N ASN A 29 2.42 6.55 10.50
CA ASN A 29 1.75 7.67 11.16
C ASN A 29 1.91 8.93 10.32
N ILE A 30 0.81 9.62 10.07
CA ILE A 30 0.80 10.90 9.36
C ILE A 30 0.22 11.94 10.31
N PRO A 31 1.03 12.45 11.27
CA PRO A 31 0.53 13.34 12.32
C PRO A 31 -0.12 14.61 11.79
N ARG A 32 0.41 15.16 10.70
CA ARG A 32 -0.07 16.38 10.10
C ARG A 32 -1.56 16.35 9.79
N ILE A 33 -2.08 15.18 9.42
CA ILE A 33 -3.50 14.99 9.09
C ILE A 33 -4.19 14.04 10.05
N SER A 34 -3.54 13.71 11.17
CA SER A 34 -4.08 12.83 12.21
C SER A 34 -4.55 11.48 11.68
N GLN A 35 -3.77 10.89 10.77
CA GLN A 35 -4.09 9.59 10.19
C GLN A 35 -3.01 8.57 10.49
N VAL A 36 -3.44 7.32 10.52
CA VAL A 36 -2.56 6.15 10.58
C VAL A 36 -2.88 5.32 9.34
N HIS A 37 -1.85 5.05 8.54
CA HIS A 37 -2.01 4.25 7.33
C HIS A 37 -1.48 2.85 7.56
N MET A 38 -2.36 1.86 7.52
CA MET A 38 -1.98 0.45 7.58
C MET A 38 -1.88 -0.06 6.14
N MET A 39 -0.68 -0.48 5.75
CA MET A 39 -0.42 -0.94 4.39
C MET A 39 -0.19 -2.44 4.37
N TYR A 40 -0.88 -3.12 3.48
CA TYR A 40 -0.81 -4.58 3.36
C TYR A 40 -0.15 -4.99 2.06
N ARG A 41 0.55 -6.13 2.13
CA ARG A 41 1.01 -6.84 0.95
C ARG A 41 -0.04 -7.88 0.59
N ALA A 42 -0.28 -8.01 -0.71
CA ALA A 42 -1.30 -8.91 -1.20
C ALA A 42 -0.89 -9.51 -2.54
N ARG A 43 -1.58 -10.57 -2.92
CA ARG A 43 -1.42 -11.22 -4.20
C ARG A 43 -2.73 -11.07 -4.98
N MET A 44 -2.63 -10.80 -6.27
CA MET A 44 -3.82 -10.81 -7.12
C MET A 44 -4.27 -12.25 -7.37
N VAL A 45 -5.54 -12.52 -7.14
CA VAL A 45 -6.12 -13.85 -7.33
C VAL A 45 -6.35 -14.14 -8.82
N SER A 46 -6.65 -13.09 -9.60
CA SER A 46 -6.82 -13.20 -11.03
C SER A 46 -6.19 -11.97 -11.71
N PRO A 47 -5.95 -12.01 -13.04
CA PRO A 47 -5.39 -10.85 -13.72
C PRO A 47 -6.41 -9.74 -13.99
N ASP A 48 -7.69 -9.96 -13.66
CA ASP A 48 -8.74 -9.00 -13.94
C ASP A 48 -8.63 -7.77 -13.04
N MET A 49 -8.71 -6.60 -13.64
CA MET A 49 -8.72 -5.34 -12.95
C MET A 49 -9.29 -4.25 -13.83
N GLY A 50 -9.61 -3.10 -13.24
CA GLY A 50 -10.12 -1.95 -13.99
C GLY A 50 -10.50 -0.84 -13.02
N ALA A 51 -10.75 0.37 -13.54
CA ALA A 51 -11.16 1.49 -12.70
C ALA A 51 -12.58 1.27 -12.18
N GLY A 52 -12.77 1.41 -10.88
CA GLY A 52 -14.09 1.43 -10.26
C GLY A 52 -14.78 2.78 -10.52
N GLU A 53 -15.99 2.95 -10.02
CA GLU A 53 -16.79 4.15 -10.28
C GLU A 53 -16.10 5.45 -9.84
N GLU A 54 -15.33 5.40 -8.77
CA GLU A 54 -14.66 6.58 -8.22
C GLU A 54 -13.21 6.73 -8.67
N SER A 55 -12.71 5.80 -9.48
CA SER A 55 -11.33 5.80 -9.94
C SER A 55 -11.23 6.33 -11.36
N LEU A 56 -10.24 7.18 -11.62
CA LEU A 56 -10.01 7.72 -12.95
C LEU A 56 -9.29 6.71 -13.85
N ASP A 57 -8.32 5.99 -13.29
CA ASP A 57 -7.50 5.04 -14.02
C ASP A 57 -6.87 4.04 -13.06
N VAL A 58 -6.71 2.81 -13.51
CA VAL A 58 -6.04 1.75 -12.77
C VAL A 58 -5.19 0.94 -13.73
N LYS A 59 -3.95 0.69 -13.38
CA LYS A 59 -3.06 -0.12 -14.22
C LYS A 59 -2.04 -0.87 -13.38
N LEU A 60 -1.51 -1.94 -13.94
CA LEU A 60 -0.37 -2.66 -13.38
C LEU A 60 0.90 -1.95 -13.83
N VAL A 61 1.82 -1.78 -12.89
CA VAL A 61 3.06 -1.06 -13.14
C VAL A 61 4.23 -1.90 -12.65
N ALA A 62 5.23 -2.10 -13.53
CA ALA A 62 6.46 -2.75 -13.12
C ALA A 62 7.21 -1.86 -12.12
N TRP A 63 8.03 -2.48 -11.27
CA TRP A 63 8.78 -1.75 -10.24
C TRP A 63 9.53 -0.55 -10.81
N ASP A 64 10.22 -0.74 -11.94
CA ASP A 64 11.03 0.31 -12.54
C ASP A 64 10.20 1.45 -13.17
N ASP A 65 8.91 1.23 -13.35
CA ASP A 65 8.01 2.19 -13.98
C ASP A 65 7.12 2.93 -12.99
N ILE A 66 7.33 2.74 -11.69
CA ILE A 66 6.53 3.40 -10.66
C ILE A 66 6.72 4.92 -10.75
N PRO A 67 5.61 5.68 -10.90
CA PRO A 67 5.70 7.14 -10.97
C PRO A 67 5.84 7.74 -9.56
N TRP A 68 7.02 7.65 -8.99
CA TRP A 68 7.30 8.04 -7.61
C TRP A 68 6.83 9.46 -7.27
N ASP A 69 6.96 10.38 -8.22
CA ASP A 69 6.61 11.79 -8.02
C ASP A 69 5.09 12.03 -7.96
N GLU A 70 4.31 11.05 -8.40
CA GLU A 70 2.85 11.17 -8.45
C GLU A 70 2.16 10.50 -7.26
N ILE A 71 2.92 9.89 -6.35
CA ILE A 71 2.35 9.24 -5.17
C ILE A 71 1.95 10.32 -4.16
N ALA A 72 0.66 10.35 -3.80
CA ALA A 72 0.07 11.43 -3.02
C ALA A 72 0.58 11.53 -1.58
N PHE A 73 0.82 10.40 -0.92
CA PHE A 73 1.24 10.38 0.48
C PHE A 73 2.61 9.74 0.65
N PRO A 74 3.43 10.27 1.58
CA PRO A 74 4.73 9.64 1.89
C PRO A 74 4.62 8.18 2.29
N SER A 75 3.52 7.80 2.97
CA SER A 75 3.28 6.42 3.37
C SER A 75 3.22 5.46 2.18
N GLY A 76 2.71 5.91 1.04
CA GLY A 76 2.71 5.10 -0.18
C GLY A 76 4.12 4.80 -0.66
N VAL A 77 4.99 5.80 -0.63
CA VAL A 77 6.41 5.63 -1.00
C VAL A 77 7.09 4.68 -0.02
N TRP A 78 6.89 4.88 1.27
CA TRP A 78 7.51 4.03 2.31
C TRP A 78 7.04 2.58 2.17
N ALA A 79 5.74 2.38 2.01
CA ALA A 79 5.18 1.04 1.88
C ALA A 79 5.73 0.30 0.66
N LEU A 80 5.84 0.98 -0.48
CA LEU A 80 6.40 0.37 -1.69
C LEU A 80 7.87 -0.02 -1.50
N LYS A 81 8.66 0.85 -0.86
CA LYS A 81 10.06 0.54 -0.59
C LYS A 81 10.20 -0.63 0.39
N HIS A 82 9.38 -0.66 1.43
CA HIS A 82 9.36 -1.77 2.39
C HIS A 82 8.86 -3.06 1.73
N TYR A 83 7.89 -2.97 0.84
CA TYR A 83 7.47 -4.10 0.03
C TYR A 83 8.64 -4.68 -0.77
N HIS A 84 9.40 -3.82 -1.43
CA HIS A 84 10.55 -4.25 -2.23
C HIS A 84 11.59 -4.98 -1.39
N GLU A 85 11.83 -4.52 -0.17
CA GLU A 85 12.76 -5.17 0.76
C GLU A 85 12.26 -6.54 1.25
N THR A 86 10.95 -6.76 1.29
CA THR A 86 10.34 -7.95 1.90
C THR A 86 9.68 -8.89 0.93
N LYS A 87 9.66 -8.59 -0.37
CA LYS A 87 8.87 -9.35 -1.35
C LYS A 87 9.24 -10.83 -1.43
N GLU A 88 10.46 -11.19 -1.07
CA GLU A 88 10.92 -12.59 -1.06
C GLU A 88 10.77 -13.25 0.32
N LEU A 89 10.28 -12.49 1.32
CA LEU A 89 10.15 -12.99 2.67
C LEU A 89 8.72 -13.45 2.94
N THR A 90 8.57 -14.58 3.63
CA THR A 90 7.26 -15.08 4.05
C THR A 90 6.84 -14.50 5.39
N ALA A 91 7.80 -14.10 6.22
CA ALA A 91 7.54 -13.53 7.53
C ALA A 91 8.52 -12.39 7.84
N PHE A 92 8.00 -11.31 8.40
CA PHE A 92 8.79 -10.16 8.82
C PHE A 92 7.95 -9.33 9.79
N GLN A 93 8.59 -8.45 10.54
CA GLN A 93 7.87 -7.51 11.41
C GLN A 93 7.37 -6.33 10.60
N PRO A 94 6.16 -5.82 10.87
CA PRO A 94 5.68 -4.62 10.20
C PRO A 94 6.60 -3.43 10.42
N PHE A 95 6.76 -2.63 9.40
CA PHE A 95 7.56 -1.41 9.45
C PHE A 95 6.78 -0.26 10.08
N ASP A 96 7.49 0.80 10.36
CA ASP A 96 6.99 2.08 10.84
C ASP A 96 7.61 3.15 9.94
N ASN A 97 7.32 4.41 10.21
CA ASN A 97 7.90 5.53 9.47
C ASN A 97 9.43 5.41 9.43
N PRO A 98 10.05 5.65 8.26
CA PRO A 98 11.51 5.71 8.20
C PRO A 98 12.03 6.77 9.16
N GLU A 99 13.12 6.47 9.84
CA GLU A 99 13.64 7.34 10.90
C GLU A 99 13.97 8.75 10.44
N ILE A 100 14.51 8.89 9.24
CA ILE A 100 14.83 10.19 8.69
C ILE A 100 13.58 11.07 8.53
N ASP A 101 12.44 10.48 8.19
CA ASP A 101 11.19 11.21 8.04
C ASP A 101 10.54 11.51 9.38
N ARG A 102 10.78 10.70 10.40
CA ARG A 102 10.34 11.00 11.77
C ARG A 102 11.00 12.27 12.28
N HIS A 103 12.29 12.44 12.02
CA HIS A 103 13.04 13.63 12.45
C HIS A 103 12.51 14.91 11.80
N ARG A 104 12.10 14.84 10.55
CA ARG A 104 11.55 15.98 9.82
C ARG A 104 10.22 16.49 10.36
N ARG A 105 9.54 15.68 11.18
CA ARG A 105 8.19 15.96 11.69
C ARG A 105 8.16 16.58 13.06
N ARG A 106 9.29 16.78 13.65
CA ARG A 106 9.42 17.37 14.99
C ARG A 106 9.47 18.89 14.93
#